data_a38e53dc2b15a20c7f10ff74f20371fa
#
_entry.id   a38e53dc2b15a20c7f10ff74f20371fa
#
_cell.length_a   1.000
_cell.length_b   1.000
_cell.length_c   1.000
_cell.angle_alpha   90.00
_cell.angle_beta   90.00
_cell.angle_gamma   90.00
#
_symmetry.space_group_name_H-M   'P 1'
#
loop_
_entity.id
_entity.type
_entity.pdbx_description
1 polymer ?
#
loop_
_entity_poly.entity_id
_entity_poly.type
_entity_poly.pdbx_seq_one_letter_code
_entity_poly.pdbx_strand_id
1 'polypeptide(L)'
;MKLYKLLSFLFLIATLTSCTFTENIYINDNGTGKFSVDMDGSALMAMAGDQIGQQMGADARKNIDSTFTFKQLLEEKKDSISKLSPEAQKQLKKLENFVVNTKMNAENKEFFMTLSTDFKNVNELQDILQTLSTLQKLEKGTVTGAATPFGDN
;
A
#
# COMPACT_ATOMS: atom_id res chain seq x y z
N MET A 1 -17.60 25.28 -31.49
CA MET A 1 -18.12 24.56 -30.29
C MET A 1 -17.52 23.16 -30.03
N LYS A 2 -16.86 22.51 -30.99
CA LYS A 2 -16.26 21.17 -30.76
C LYS A 2 -14.80 21.24 -30.25
N LEU A 3 -14.05 22.24 -30.69
CA LEU A 3 -12.60 22.34 -30.39
C LEU A 3 -12.32 22.63 -28.92
N TYR A 4 -13.05 23.52 -28.25
CA TYR A 4 -12.82 23.81 -26.83
C TYR A 4 -13.31 22.68 -25.91
N LYS A 5 -14.32 21.88 -26.32
CA LYS A 5 -14.69 20.66 -25.59
C LYS A 5 -13.59 19.62 -25.66
N LEU A 6 -12.91 19.51 -26.78
CA LEU A 6 -11.78 18.62 -26.98
C LEU A 6 -10.54 19.08 -26.17
N LEU A 7 -10.30 20.41 -26.17
CA LEU A 7 -9.24 21.02 -25.35
C LEU A 7 -9.50 20.85 -23.84
N SER A 8 -10.76 21.06 -23.41
CA SER A 8 -11.17 20.86 -22.01
C SER A 8 -11.05 19.39 -21.57
N PHE A 9 -11.39 18.45 -22.45
CA PHE A 9 -11.22 17.02 -22.18
C PHE A 9 -9.75 16.61 -22.13
N LEU A 10 -8.90 17.16 -23.00
CA LEU A 10 -7.46 16.93 -22.99
C LEU A 10 -6.81 17.52 -21.73
N PHE A 11 -7.26 18.67 -21.26
CA PHE A 11 -6.77 19.29 -20.03
C PHE A 11 -7.16 18.48 -18.78
N LEU A 12 -8.34 17.84 -18.77
CA LEU A 12 -8.81 16.99 -17.68
C LEU A 12 -7.96 15.71 -17.55
N ILE A 13 -7.43 15.17 -18.65
CA ILE A 13 -6.58 13.98 -18.64
C ILE A 13 -5.17 14.30 -18.10
N ALA A 14 -4.68 15.53 -18.28
CA ALA A 14 -3.35 15.94 -17.85
C ALA A 14 -3.20 16.13 -16.32
N THR A 15 -4.31 16.12 -15.55
CA THR A 15 -4.30 16.33 -14.09
C THR A 15 -4.31 15.05 -13.27
N LEU A 16 -4.13 13.87 -13.88
CA LEU A 16 -4.02 12.60 -13.16
C LEU A 16 -2.61 12.47 -12.53
N THR A 17 -2.38 13.17 -11.43
CA THR A 17 -1.21 12.92 -10.59
C THR A 17 -1.44 11.60 -9.85
N SER A 18 -0.67 10.59 -10.20
CA SER A 18 -0.76 9.25 -9.63
C SER A 18 0.32 9.08 -8.58
N CYS A 19 0.03 8.29 -7.55
CA CYS A 19 1.08 7.78 -6.67
C CYS A 19 2.11 7.00 -7.50
N THR A 20 3.38 7.17 -7.18
CA THR A 20 4.46 6.44 -7.82
C THR A 20 4.74 5.16 -7.03
N PHE A 21 4.70 4.02 -7.70
CA PHE A 21 5.09 2.73 -7.14
C PHE A 21 6.38 2.27 -7.82
N THR A 22 7.35 1.86 -7.02
CA THR A 22 8.62 1.32 -7.50
C THR A 22 8.82 -0.06 -6.87
N GLU A 23 8.96 -1.09 -7.71
CA GLU A 23 9.30 -2.44 -7.27
C GLU A 23 10.80 -2.65 -7.41
N ASN A 24 11.45 -3.14 -6.34
CA ASN A 24 12.87 -3.42 -6.31
C ASN A 24 13.10 -4.89 -5.91
N ILE A 25 13.97 -5.56 -6.64
CA ILE A 25 14.42 -6.91 -6.33
C ILE A 25 15.95 -6.88 -6.26
N TYR A 26 16.49 -7.17 -5.09
CA TYR A 26 17.93 -7.29 -4.84
C TYR A 26 18.26 -8.76 -4.68
N ILE A 27 19.16 -9.30 -5.50
CA ILE A 27 19.57 -10.70 -5.49
C ILE A 27 21.05 -10.77 -5.17
N ASN A 28 21.40 -11.55 -4.15
CA ASN A 28 22.77 -11.84 -3.77
C ASN A 28 23.32 -13.03 -4.59
N ASP A 29 24.63 -13.16 -4.67
CA ASP A 29 25.31 -14.24 -5.42
C ASP A 29 24.91 -15.66 -4.96
N ASN A 30 24.47 -15.81 -3.71
CA ASN A 30 23.99 -17.08 -3.16
C ASN A 30 22.50 -17.36 -3.42
N GLY A 31 21.83 -16.51 -4.20
CA GLY A 31 20.40 -16.66 -4.56
C GLY A 31 19.40 -16.18 -3.50
N THR A 32 19.86 -15.67 -2.35
CA THR A 32 19.00 -14.96 -1.39
C THR A 32 18.78 -13.53 -1.85
N GLY A 33 17.83 -12.81 -1.24
CA GLY A 33 17.66 -11.42 -1.59
C GLY A 33 16.58 -10.71 -0.80
N LYS A 34 16.27 -9.50 -1.26
CA LYS A 34 15.23 -8.64 -0.72
C LYS A 34 14.31 -8.17 -1.83
N PHE A 35 13.02 -8.27 -1.59
CA PHE A 35 11.97 -7.65 -2.40
C PHE A 35 11.44 -6.43 -1.67
N SER A 36 11.21 -5.31 -2.36
CA SER A 36 10.51 -4.17 -1.81
C SER A 36 9.61 -3.49 -2.83
N VAL A 37 8.52 -2.92 -2.33
CA VAL A 37 7.64 -2.01 -3.05
C VAL A 37 7.67 -0.67 -2.31
N ASP A 38 8.14 0.35 -2.99
CA ASP A 38 8.17 1.71 -2.47
C ASP A 38 7.01 2.49 -3.09
N MET A 39 6.26 3.19 -2.26
CA MET A 39 5.16 4.06 -2.65
C MET A 39 5.50 5.50 -2.23
N ASP A 40 5.49 6.40 -3.19
CA ASP A 40 5.50 7.84 -2.97
C ASP A 40 4.08 8.40 -3.16
N GLY A 41 3.45 8.74 -2.05
CA GLY A 41 2.13 9.35 -1.99
C GLY A 41 2.16 10.86 -1.73
N SER A 42 3.32 11.50 -1.85
CA SER A 42 3.51 12.93 -1.55
C SER A 42 2.64 13.81 -2.45
N ALA A 43 2.43 13.42 -3.71
CA ALA A 43 1.52 14.13 -4.61
C ALA A 43 0.06 14.10 -4.09
N LEU A 44 -0.40 12.96 -3.58
CA LEU A 44 -1.72 12.84 -2.96
C LEU A 44 -1.82 13.68 -1.68
N MET A 45 -0.78 13.65 -0.86
CA MET A 45 -0.68 14.45 0.36
C MET A 45 -0.71 15.96 0.04
N ALA A 46 -0.07 16.39 -1.04
CA ALA A 46 -0.08 17.77 -1.48
C ALA A 46 -1.48 18.25 -1.94
N MET A 47 -2.25 17.36 -2.57
CA MET A 47 -3.59 17.68 -3.08
C MET A 47 -4.69 17.60 -2.03
N ALA A 48 -4.64 16.63 -1.16
CA ALA A 48 -5.73 16.28 -0.23
C ALA A 48 -5.31 16.25 1.25
N GLY A 49 -4.09 16.69 1.58
CA GLY A 49 -3.50 16.56 2.92
C GLY A 49 -4.35 17.18 4.02
N ASP A 50 -4.98 18.33 3.76
CA ASP A 50 -5.86 18.99 4.72
C ASP A 50 -7.15 18.19 5.00
N GLN A 51 -7.70 17.53 3.98
CA GLN A 51 -8.89 16.67 4.10
C GLN A 51 -8.53 15.32 4.75
N ILE A 52 -7.41 14.74 4.36
CA ILE A 52 -6.88 13.51 4.96
C ILE A 52 -6.59 13.74 6.44
N GLY A 53 -5.96 14.85 6.81
CA GLY A 53 -5.68 15.22 8.18
C GLY A 53 -6.93 15.43 9.04
N GLN A 54 -8.05 15.85 8.45
CA GLN A 54 -9.32 15.96 9.17
C GLN A 54 -10.00 14.61 9.40
N GLN A 55 -9.87 13.66 8.46
CA GLN A 55 -10.47 12.32 8.58
C GLN A 55 -9.66 11.39 9.49
N MET A 56 -8.33 11.49 9.45
CA MET A 56 -7.43 10.64 10.27
C MET A 56 -7.22 11.16 11.70
N GLY A 57 -7.81 12.32 12.05
CA GLY A 57 -7.72 12.91 13.39
C GLY A 57 -6.41 13.67 13.66
N ALA A 58 -6.25 14.11 14.94
CA ALA A 58 -5.11 14.93 15.34
C ALA A 58 -3.74 14.25 15.19
N ASP A 59 -3.70 12.92 15.17
CA ASP A 59 -2.47 12.15 15.03
C ASP A 59 -1.90 12.17 13.61
N ALA A 60 -2.75 12.36 12.59
CA ALA A 60 -2.30 12.50 11.21
C ALA A 60 -1.57 13.81 10.90
N ARG A 61 -1.58 14.77 11.84
CA ARG A 61 -0.82 16.02 11.73
C ARG A 61 0.59 15.91 12.32
N LYS A 62 0.92 14.78 12.92
CA LYS A 62 2.25 14.53 13.48
C LYS A 62 3.14 13.90 12.40
N ASN A 63 4.44 14.17 12.52
CA ASN A 63 5.42 13.45 11.74
C ASN A 63 5.40 11.99 12.19
N ILE A 64 5.19 11.08 11.23
CA ILE A 64 5.19 9.63 11.45
C ILE A 64 6.48 9.08 10.87
N ASP A 65 7.23 8.36 11.67
CA ASP A 65 8.31 7.48 11.23
C ASP A 65 8.12 6.16 11.99
N SER A 66 7.47 5.21 11.37
CA SER A 66 7.11 3.95 12.00
C SER A 66 7.51 2.76 11.15
N THR A 67 7.94 1.71 11.82
CA THR A 67 8.26 0.43 11.21
C THR A 67 7.57 -0.66 12.01
N PHE A 68 6.81 -1.51 11.33
CA PHE A 68 6.17 -2.67 11.94
C PHE A 68 6.20 -3.87 11.01
N THR A 69 6.09 -5.07 11.58
CA THR A 69 5.95 -6.30 10.79
C THR A 69 4.49 -6.57 10.51
N PHE A 70 4.20 -7.17 9.37
CA PHE A 70 2.83 -7.58 9.05
C PHE A 70 2.28 -8.59 10.07
N LYS A 71 3.15 -9.39 10.67
CA LYS A 71 2.81 -10.29 11.77
C LYS A 71 2.19 -9.56 12.97
N GLN A 72 2.79 -8.42 13.39
CA GLN A 72 2.24 -7.60 14.48
C GLN A 72 0.84 -7.09 14.12
N LEU A 73 0.65 -6.61 12.90
CA LEU A 73 -0.65 -6.17 12.42
C LEU A 73 -1.69 -7.29 12.41
N LEU A 74 -1.30 -8.51 11.98
CA LEU A 74 -2.19 -9.68 12.00
C LEU A 74 -2.60 -10.07 13.42
N GLU A 75 -1.70 -9.95 14.39
CA GLU A 75 -1.98 -10.20 15.80
C GLU A 75 -2.95 -9.16 16.38
N GLU A 76 -2.72 -7.88 16.12
CA GLU A 76 -3.58 -6.77 16.57
C GLU A 76 -5.01 -6.85 15.99
N LYS A 77 -5.13 -7.27 14.74
CA LYS A 77 -6.41 -7.36 14.01
C LYS A 77 -7.00 -8.78 13.98
N LYS A 78 -6.55 -9.66 14.87
CA LYS A 78 -6.94 -11.07 14.90
C LYS A 78 -8.45 -11.30 14.89
N ASP A 79 -9.21 -10.50 15.64
CA ASP A 79 -10.67 -10.62 15.73
C ASP A 79 -11.38 -10.28 14.41
N SER A 80 -10.85 -9.29 13.69
CA SER A 80 -11.36 -8.91 12.37
C SER A 80 -10.98 -9.96 11.33
N ILE A 81 -9.76 -10.46 11.37
CA ILE A 81 -9.22 -11.46 10.45
C ILE A 81 -9.94 -12.80 10.62
N SER A 82 -10.32 -13.18 11.85
CA SER A 82 -11.06 -14.43 12.12
C SER A 82 -12.44 -14.48 11.43
N LYS A 83 -13.00 -13.31 11.08
CA LYS A 83 -14.29 -13.20 10.36
C LYS A 83 -14.15 -13.33 8.84
N LEU A 84 -12.94 -13.33 8.31
CA LEU A 84 -12.68 -13.51 6.89
C LEU A 84 -12.79 -14.98 6.49
N SER A 85 -12.95 -15.23 5.18
CA SER A 85 -12.93 -16.60 4.67
C SER A 85 -11.58 -17.29 4.98
N PRO A 86 -11.57 -18.63 5.16
CA PRO A 86 -10.35 -19.38 5.43
C PRO A 86 -9.25 -19.13 4.38
N GLU A 87 -9.65 -18.94 3.13
CA GLU A 87 -8.71 -18.65 2.04
C GLU A 87 -8.06 -17.27 2.22
N ALA A 88 -8.85 -16.24 2.55
CA ALA A 88 -8.33 -14.90 2.82
C ALA A 88 -7.37 -14.89 4.01
N GLN A 89 -7.71 -15.60 5.10
CA GLN A 89 -6.81 -15.75 6.26
C GLN A 89 -5.48 -16.41 5.87
N LYS A 90 -5.51 -17.45 5.03
CA LYS A 90 -4.32 -18.12 4.55
C LYS A 90 -3.44 -17.21 3.69
N GLN A 91 -4.05 -16.39 2.83
CA GLN A 91 -3.30 -15.42 2.01
C GLN A 91 -2.65 -14.33 2.88
N LEU A 92 -3.38 -13.78 3.85
CA LEU A 92 -2.83 -12.80 4.79
C LEU A 92 -1.65 -13.38 5.60
N LYS A 93 -1.74 -14.62 6.03
CA LYS A 93 -0.66 -15.28 6.78
C LYS A 93 0.64 -15.39 5.97
N LYS A 94 0.57 -15.51 4.64
CA LYS A 94 1.78 -15.52 3.79
C LYS A 94 2.54 -14.20 3.81
N LEU A 95 1.91 -13.12 4.26
CA LEU A 95 2.53 -11.81 4.37
C LEU A 95 3.20 -11.56 5.73
N GLU A 96 3.14 -12.49 6.67
CA GLU A 96 3.60 -12.29 8.06
C GLU A 96 5.05 -11.78 8.17
N ASN A 97 5.92 -12.14 7.21
CA ASN A 97 7.32 -11.73 7.17
C ASN A 97 7.56 -10.36 6.50
N PHE A 98 6.50 -9.73 6.01
CA PHE A 98 6.66 -8.40 5.44
C PHE A 98 6.86 -7.34 6.53
N VAL A 99 7.72 -6.40 6.23
CA VAL A 99 7.98 -5.20 7.04
C VAL A 99 7.39 -4.00 6.31
N VAL A 100 6.62 -3.21 7.03
CA VAL A 100 6.09 -1.93 6.55
C VAL A 100 6.83 -0.82 7.24
N ASN A 101 7.43 0.07 6.45
CA ASN A 101 7.98 1.33 6.93
C ASN A 101 7.14 2.46 6.37
N THR A 102 6.69 3.36 7.24
CA THR A 102 5.89 4.53 6.86
C THR A 102 6.56 5.79 7.38
N LYS A 103 6.80 6.73 6.48
CA LYS A 103 7.29 8.07 6.80
C LYS A 103 6.31 9.10 6.29
N MET A 104 5.82 9.94 7.18
CA MET A 104 4.96 11.05 6.84
C MET A 104 5.45 12.32 7.51
N ASN A 105 5.57 13.38 6.73
CA ASN A 105 5.83 14.73 7.21
C ASN A 105 4.72 15.66 6.70
N ALA A 106 3.82 16.05 7.61
CA ALA A 106 2.68 16.88 7.25
C ALA A 106 3.07 18.29 6.81
N GLU A 107 4.16 18.86 7.36
CA GLU A 107 4.64 20.21 7.04
C GLU A 107 5.21 20.25 5.60
N ASN A 108 5.99 19.24 5.24
CA ASN A 108 6.60 19.13 3.91
C ASN A 108 5.66 18.46 2.89
N LYS A 109 4.49 17.98 3.33
CA LYS A 109 3.54 17.20 2.51
C LYS A 109 4.18 15.95 1.89
N GLU A 110 5.02 15.29 2.66
CA GLU A 110 5.72 14.07 2.25
C GLU A 110 5.03 12.85 2.84
N PHE A 111 4.84 11.84 2.01
CA PHE A 111 4.30 10.54 2.42
C PHE A 111 5.00 9.43 1.64
N PHE A 112 5.78 8.62 2.35
CA PHE A 112 6.48 7.46 1.80
C PHE A 112 6.08 6.20 2.57
N MET A 113 5.83 5.13 1.85
CA MET A 113 5.61 3.82 2.43
C MET A 113 6.45 2.78 1.69
N THR A 114 7.18 1.97 2.43
CA THR A 114 7.94 0.84 1.89
C THR A 114 7.40 -0.45 2.48
N LEU A 115 7.00 -1.37 1.62
CA LEU A 115 6.67 -2.74 1.97
C LEU A 115 7.83 -3.63 1.52
N SER A 116 8.47 -4.37 2.42
CA SER A 116 9.62 -5.19 2.08
C SER A 116 9.64 -6.54 2.79
N THR A 117 10.28 -7.52 2.17
CA THR A 117 10.54 -8.83 2.75
C THR A 117 11.82 -9.43 2.17
N ASP A 118 12.51 -10.26 2.96
CA ASP A 118 13.64 -11.03 2.48
C ASP A 118 13.16 -12.37 1.92
N PHE A 119 13.90 -12.92 0.97
CA PHE A 119 13.68 -14.26 0.42
C PHE A 119 14.99 -15.07 0.42
N LYS A 120 14.86 -16.38 0.58
CA LYS A 120 16.01 -17.32 0.68
C LYS A 120 16.42 -17.91 -0.68
N ASN A 121 15.53 -17.88 -1.64
CA ASN A 121 15.75 -18.39 -2.99
C ASN A 121 14.70 -17.85 -3.96
N VAL A 122 14.91 -18.08 -5.25
CA VAL A 122 14.04 -17.58 -6.33
C VAL A 122 12.60 -18.15 -6.27
N ASN A 123 12.43 -19.38 -5.76
CA ASN A 123 11.09 -19.95 -5.63
C ASN A 123 10.27 -19.19 -4.57
N GLU A 124 10.90 -18.82 -3.45
CA GLU A 124 10.25 -18.00 -2.41
C GLU A 124 9.88 -16.61 -2.95
N LEU A 125 10.75 -16.00 -3.77
CA LEU A 125 10.42 -14.76 -4.47
C LEU A 125 9.20 -14.93 -5.38
N GLN A 126 9.11 -16.03 -6.13
CA GLN A 126 7.96 -16.31 -6.97
C GLN A 126 6.68 -16.43 -6.16
N ASP A 127 6.71 -17.11 -5.01
CA ASP A 127 5.57 -17.25 -4.10
C ASP A 127 5.12 -15.89 -3.53
N ILE A 128 6.06 -15.00 -3.20
CA ILE A 128 5.80 -13.63 -2.76
C ILE A 128 5.05 -12.86 -3.85
N LEU A 129 5.56 -12.83 -5.07
CA LEU A 129 4.95 -12.11 -6.20
C LEU A 129 3.56 -12.66 -6.53
N GLN A 130 3.38 -13.98 -6.48
CA GLN A 130 2.07 -14.61 -6.70
C GLN A 130 1.08 -14.23 -5.59
N THR A 131 1.52 -14.18 -4.34
CA THR A 131 0.67 -13.77 -3.21
C THR A 131 0.20 -12.34 -3.36
N LEU A 132 1.09 -11.41 -3.68
CA LEU A 132 0.75 -10.00 -3.91
C LEU A 132 -0.22 -9.83 -5.09
N SER A 133 0.01 -10.53 -6.19
CA SER A 133 -0.90 -10.49 -7.36
C SER A 133 -2.30 -11.03 -7.04
N THR A 134 -2.38 -12.02 -6.16
CA THR A 134 -3.66 -12.58 -5.73
C THR A 134 -4.43 -11.60 -4.84
N LEU A 135 -3.75 -10.91 -3.93
CA LEU A 135 -4.36 -9.87 -3.10
C LEU A 135 -4.91 -8.71 -3.93
N GLN A 136 -4.18 -8.24 -4.93
CA GLN A 136 -4.66 -7.20 -5.85
C GLN A 136 -5.93 -7.62 -6.60
N LYS A 137 -6.08 -8.91 -6.94
CA LYS A 137 -7.29 -9.43 -7.58
C LYS A 137 -8.47 -9.50 -6.62
N LEU A 138 -8.22 -9.83 -5.34
CA LEU A 138 -9.25 -9.84 -4.30
C LEU A 138 -9.78 -8.43 -4.04
N GLU A 139 -8.93 -7.42 -3.97
CA GLU A 139 -9.37 -6.02 -3.83
C GLU A 139 -10.25 -5.57 -5.01
N LYS A 140 -9.87 -5.89 -6.24
CA LYS A 140 -10.67 -5.56 -7.44
C LYS A 140 -12.03 -6.28 -7.49
N GLY A 141 -12.13 -7.45 -6.87
CA GLY A 141 -13.40 -8.21 -6.76
C GLY A 141 -14.29 -7.76 -5.60
N THR A 142 -13.75 -7.06 -4.61
CA THR A 142 -14.45 -6.68 -3.37
C THR A 142 -14.93 -5.22 -3.36
N VAL A 143 -14.61 -4.42 -4.40
CA VAL A 143 -15.03 -3.01 -4.53
C VAL A 143 -16.55 -2.82 -4.70
N THR A 144 -17.35 -3.89 -4.62
CA THR A 144 -18.80 -3.84 -4.52
C THR A 144 -19.33 -4.07 -3.09
N GLY A 145 -18.68 -3.54 -2.05
CA GLY A 145 -19.35 -3.41 -0.77
C GLY A 145 -18.76 -4.10 0.45
N ALA A 146 -17.46 -4.13 0.62
CA ALA A 146 -16.87 -4.53 1.91
C ALA A 146 -15.72 -3.59 2.31
N ALA A 147 -15.82 -3.08 3.54
CA ALA A 147 -14.86 -2.26 4.23
C ALA A 147 -13.42 -2.78 4.04
N THR A 148 -12.52 -1.88 3.69
CA THR A 148 -11.08 -2.14 3.72
C THR A 148 -10.70 -2.54 5.15
N PRO A 149 -9.92 -3.60 5.38
CA PRO A 149 -9.53 -4.01 6.74
C PRO A 149 -8.66 -2.97 7.47
N PHE A 150 -8.38 -1.83 6.84
CA PHE A 150 -7.56 -0.74 7.34
C PHE A 150 -8.32 0.59 7.53
N GLY A 151 -9.64 0.61 7.33
CA GLY A 151 -10.49 1.76 7.54
C GLY A 151 -11.66 1.39 8.44
N ASP A 152 -11.63 1.89 9.63
CA ASP A 152 -12.67 2.29 10.57
C ASP A 152 -12.31 1.89 12.01
N ASN A 153 -11.84 2.89 12.68
CA ASN A 153 -12.27 3.25 14.04
C ASN A 153 -12.36 4.75 14.10
#